data_f8f7eeee55165d77774b2e029b0fe6d6
#
_entry.id   f8f7eeee55165d77774b2e029b0fe6d6
#
_cell.length_a   1.000
_cell.length_b   1.000
_cell.length_c   1.000
_cell.angle_alpha   90.00
_cell.angle_beta   90.00
_cell.angle_gamma   90.00
#
_symmetry.space_group_name_H-M   'P 1'
#
loop_
_entity.id
_entity.type
_entity.pdbx_description
1 polymer ?
#
loop_
_entity_poly.entity_id
_entity_poly.type
_entity_poly.pdbx_seq_one_letter_code
_entity_poly.pdbx_strand_id
1 'polypeptide(L)'
;MTPIVVDVSPAVHHRAGLGRYAAELVKALAPLLPGDLAIFYHDAGRADLFPPLDVLPARPCPLPAKPWRLRVMLADFFHRPMDALIGPARLFHATDHLLPPFRALPAVFTLHDLIFRLYPETHMPLNRWFLTLMMPPLPPAR
;
A
#
# COMPACT_ATOMS: atom_id res chain seq x y z
N MET A 1 8.00 15.92 13.81
CA MET A 1 8.47 15.62 12.43
C MET A 1 7.36 14.89 11.66
N THR A 2 7.31 15.03 10.34
CA THR A 2 6.35 14.30 9.50
C THR A 2 6.83 12.88 9.27
N PRO A 3 6.05 11.86 9.63
CA PRO A 3 6.53 10.46 9.59
C PRO A 3 6.64 9.89 8.18
N ILE A 4 7.39 8.80 8.04
CA ILE A 4 7.24 7.84 6.96
C ILE A 4 5.99 7.00 7.27
N VAL A 5 5.12 6.84 6.29
CA VAL A 5 3.89 6.04 6.42
C VAL A 5 4.02 4.77 5.57
N VAL A 6 3.88 3.62 6.20
CA VAL A 6 3.93 2.31 5.52
C VAL A 6 2.52 1.73 5.43
N ASP A 7 2.11 1.33 4.24
CA ASP A 7 0.86 0.60 4.06
C ASP A 7 1.01 -0.84 4.57
N VAL A 8 0.25 -1.18 5.60
CA VAL A 8 0.23 -2.52 6.20
C VAL A 8 -1.09 -3.24 5.94
N SER A 9 -1.89 -2.77 5.01
CA SER A 9 -3.17 -3.42 4.64
C SER A 9 -3.01 -4.91 4.33
N PRO A 10 -1.94 -5.36 3.63
CA PRO A 10 -1.75 -6.79 3.41
C PRO A 10 -1.60 -7.61 4.70
N ALA A 11 -0.97 -7.04 5.73
CA ALA A 11 -0.84 -7.70 7.04
C ALA A 11 -2.17 -7.75 7.77
N VAL A 12 -2.91 -6.64 7.79
CA VAL A 12 -4.25 -6.53 8.39
C VAL A 12 -5.25 -7.50 7.73
N HIS A 13 -5.13 -7.70 6.42
CA HIS A 13 -5.96 -8.65 5.66
C HIS A 13 -5.43 -10.08 5.66
N HIS A 14 -4.43 -10.40 6.49
CA HIS A 14 -3.83 -11.75 6.62
C HIS A 14 -3.39 -12.36 5.29
N ARG A 15 -2.91 -11.53 4.36
CA ARG A 15 -2.37 -12.00 3.09
C ARG A 15 -1.02 -12.67 3.33
N ALA A 16 -0.88 -13.94 2.99
CA ALA A 16 0.28 -14.79 3.28
C ALA A 16 1.65 -14.10 3.12
N GLY A 17 2.23 -14.10 1.92
CA GLY A 17 3.56 -13.52 1.67
C GLY A 17 3.60 -12.01 1.81
N LEU A 18 2.61 -11.31 1.23
CA LEU A 18 2.52 -9.84 1.26
C LEU A 18 2.31 -9.29 2.68
N GLY A 19 1.45 -9.96 3.46
CA GLY A 19 1.20 -9.57 4.84
C GLY A 19 2.43 -9.76 5.72
N ARG A 20 3.13 -10.88 5.55
CA ARG A 20 4.38 -11.14 6.25
C ARG A 20 5.44 -10.10 5.88
N TYR A 21 5.59 -9.80 4.58
CA TYR A 21 6.52 -8.76 4.12
C TYR A 21 6.24 -7.41 4.78
N ALA A 22 4.98 -6.94 4.74
CA ALA A 22 4.61 -5.65 5.32
C ALA A 22 4.88 -5.58 6.83
N ALA A 23 4.55 -6.64 7.57
CA ALA A 23 4.78 -6.72 9.02
C ALA A 23 6.28 -6.75 9.36
N GLU A 24 7.08 -7.58 8.69
CA GLU A 24 8.51 -7.69 8.95
C GLU A 24 9.26 -6.42 8.51
N LEU A 25 8.82 -5.74 7.44
CA LEU A 25 9.35 -4.44 7.04
C LEU A 25 9.16 -3.40 8.14
N VAL A 26 7.96 -3.27 8.68
CA VAL A 26 7.67 -2.33 9.78
C VAL A 26 8.47 -2.68 11.03
N LYS A 27 8.55 -3.95 11.38
CA LYS A 27 9.36 -4.44 12.49
C LYS A 27 10.84 -4.07 12.37
N ALA A 28 11.39 -4.15 11.14
CA ALA A 28 12.77 -3.77 10.87
C ALA A 28 12.99 -2.25 10.87
N LEU A 29 11.99 -1.47 10.41
CA LEU A 29 12.07 -0.01 10.35
C LEU A 29 11.84 0.67 11.69
N ALA A 30 11.02 0.11 12.58
CA ALA A 30 10.65 0.73 13.84
C ALA A 30 11.86 1.14 14.72
N PRO A 31 12.89 0.31 14.92
CA PRO A 31 14.08 0.70 15.70
C PRO A 31 14.96 1.72 14.97
N LEU A 32 14.87 1.81 13.65
CA LEU A 32 15.68 2.74 12.83
C LEU A 32 15.04 4.13 12.72
N LEU A 33 13.74 4.23 12.96
CA LEU A 33 12.94 5.45 12.78
C LEU A 33 12.09 5.74 14.05
N PRO A 34 12.72 5.89 15.22
CA PRO A 34 12.00 6.11 16.46
C PRO A 34 11.21 7.42 16.41
N GLY A 35 9.88 7.33 16.55
CA GLY A 35 8.96 8.48 16.46
C GLY A 35 8.68 9.01 15.03
N ASP A 36 9.37 8.49 14.02
CA ASP A 36 9.26 8.92 12.63
C ASP A 36 8.54 7.91 11.72
N LEU A 37 7.97 6.84 12.28
CA LEU A 37 7.24 5.80 11.57
C LEU A 37 5.77 5.81 11.95
N ALA A 38 4.89 5.71 10.95
CA ALA A 38 3.47 5.49 11.13
C ALA A 38 2.99 4.43 10.14
N ILE A 39 1.86 3.82 10.42
CA ILE A 39 1.25 2.82 9.54
C ILE A 39 -0.05 3.35 8.94
N PHE A 40 -0.33 2.94 7.72
CA PHE A 40 -1.61 3.11 7.05
C PHE A 40 -2.21 1.72 6.79
N TYR A 41 -3.52 1.60 6.92
CA TYR A 41 -4.26 0.44 6.44
C TYR A 41 -5.69 0.81 6.09
N HIS A 42 -6.26 0.06 5.17
CA HIS A 42 -7.69 0.14 4.86
C HIS A 42 -8.39 -1.10 5.38
N ASP A 43 -9.51 -0.89 6.09
CA ASP A 43 -10.36 -1.96 6.61
C ASP A 43 -11.76 -1.44 6.94
N ALA A 44 -12.74 -2.32 7.06
CA ALA A 44 -14.12 -2.01 7.44
C ALA A 44 -14.32 -1.70 8.95
N GLY A 45 -13.27 -1.31 9.67
CA GLY A 45 -13.32 -1.03 11.10
C GLY A 45 -13.21 -2.27 12.00
N ARG A 46 -12.65 -3.36 11.48
CA ARG A 46 -12.46 -4.64 12.18
C ARG A 46 -10.99 -5.04 12.30
N ALA A 47 -10.06 -4.13 12.00
CA ALA A 47 -8.64 -4.43 12.05
C ALA A 47 -8.22 -4.78 13.47
N ASP A 48 -7.68 -5.98 13.63
CA ASP A 48 -7.00 -6.42 14.83
C ASP A 48 -5.49 -6.27 14.58
N LEU A 49 -4.93 -5.19 15.12
CA LEU A 49 -3.51 -4.91 14.97
C LEU A 49 -2.73 -5.76 15.98
N PHE A 50 -1.64 -6.33 15.51
CA PHE A 50 -0.75 -7.19 16.30
C PHE A 50 0.67 -6.58 16.38
N PRO A 51 1.49 -6.97 17.36
CA PRO A 51 2.86 -6.46 17.49
C PRO A 51 3.72 -6.69 16.22
N PRO A 52 4.49 -5.68 15.75
CA PRO A 52 4.67 -4.35 16.32
C PRO A 52 3.72 -3.26 15.78
N LEU A 53 2.68 -3.63 15.03
CA LEU A 53 1.78 -2.66 14.37
C LEU A 53 0.87 -1.94 15.37
N ASP A 54 0.51 -2.59 16.46
CA ASP A 54 -0.41 -2.10 17.48
C ASP A 54 0.13 -0.94 18.33
N VAL A 55 1.45 -0.77 18.36
CA VAL A 55 2.12 0.31 19.13
C VAL A 55 2.50 1.53 18.29
N LEU A 56 2.29 1.49 16.99
CA LEU A 56 2.65 2.57 16.08
C LEU A 56 1.47 3.51 15.83
N PRO A 57 1.72 4.81 15.57
CA PRO A 57 0.70 5.73 15.11
C PRO A 57 0.01 5.18 13.84
N ALA A 58 -1.29 4.94 13.93
CA ALA A 58 -2.06 4.34 12.86
C ALA A 58 -2.96 5.34 12.14
N ARG A 59 -3.09 5.19 10.84
CA ARG A 59 -3.97 5.97 9.95
C ARG A 59 -4.95 5.03 9.25
N PRO A 60 -6.05 4.66 9.93
CA PRO A 60 -7.04 3.77 9.34
C PRO A 60 -7.88 4.48 8.28
N CYS A 61 -8.14 3.79 7.18
CA CYS A 61 -9.15 4.17 6.19
C CYS A 61 -10.33 3.20 6.30
N PRO A 62 -11.55 3.66 6.62
CA PRO A 62 -12.69 2.77 6.89
C PRO A 62 -13.34 2.25 5.60
N LEU A 63 -12.53 1.71 4.71
CA LEU A 63 -12.96 1.11 3.45
C LEU A 63 -12.49 -0.34 3.34
N PRO A 64 -13.40 -1.29 3.10
CA PRO A 64 -13.02 -2.66 2.76
C PRO A 64 -12.18 -2.72 1.48
N ALA A 65 -11.51 -3.84 1.24
CA ALA A 65 -10.55 -3.99 0.13
C ALA A 65 -11.12 -3.68 -1.25
N LYS A 66 -12.35 -4.11 -1.56
CA LYS A 66 -12.97 -3.85 -2.88
C LYS A 66 -13.32 -2.37 -3.08
N PRO A 67 -14.05 -1.68 -2.17
CA PRO A 67 -14.26 -0.23 -2.24
C PRO A 67 -12.96 0.58 -2.25
N TRP A 68 -11.95 0.16 -1.49
CA TRP A 68 -10.64 0.80 -1.51
C TRP A 68 -10.01 0.76 -2.91
N ARG A 69 -9.95 -0.43 -3.52
CA ARG A 69 -9.41 -0.60 -4.89
C ARG A 69 -10.16 0.25 -5.91
N LEU A 70 -11.51 0.25 -5.84
CA LEU A 70 -12.33 1.07 -6.72
C LEU A 70 -12.04 2.56 -6.53
N ARG A 71 -11.91 3.01 -5.27
CA ARG A 71 -11.60 4.41 -4.95
C ARG A 71 -10.25 4.83 -5.54
N VAL A 72 -9.21 4.01 -5.37
CA VAL A 72 -7.88 4.31 -5.93
C VAL A 72 -7.93 4.33 -7.46
N MET A 73 -8.59 3.36 -8.09
CA MET A 73 -8.74 3.31 -9.54
C MET A 73 -9.48 4.54 -10.10
N LEU A 74 -10.58 4.96 -9.47
CA LEU A 74 -11.30 6.17 -9.88
C LEU A 74 -10.47 7.44 -9.63
N ALA A 75 -9.74 7.50 -8.52
CA ALA A 75 -8.86 8.62 -8.21
C ALA A 75 -7.74 8.75 -9.26
N ASP A 76 -7.14 7.65 -9.67
CA ASP A 76 -6.13 7.62 -10.72
C ASP A 76 -6.71 8.05 -12.08
N PHE A 77 -7.83 7.45 -12.48
CA PHE A 77 -8.51 7.74 -13.74
C PHE A 77 -8.93 9.22 -13.88
N PHE A 78 -9.43 9.82 -12.78
CA PHE A 78 -9.86 11.23 -12.76
C PHE A 78 -8.75 12.19 -12.31
N HIS A 79 -7.51 11.72 -12.19
CA HIS A 79 -6.36 12.50 -11.71
C HIS A 79 -6.62 13.23 -10.39
N ARG A 80 -7.31 12.55 -9.45
CA ARG A 80 -7.66 13.07 -8.13
C ARG A 80 -6.63 12.63 -7.10
N PRO A 81 -5.76 13.54 -6.62
CA PRO A 81 -4.73 13.17 -5.65
C PRO A 81 -5.34 12.71 -4.31
N MET A 82 -4.71 11.73 -3.70
CA MET A 82 -5.15 11.14 -2.43
C MET A 82 -4.26 11.53 -1.24
N ASP A 83 -3.42 12.58 -1.37
CA ASP A 83 -2.51 13.05 -0.32
C ASP A 83 -3.24 13.33 1.00
N ALA A 84 -4.41 13.98 0.94
CA ALA A 84 -5.20 14.32 2.11
C ALA A 84 -5.69 13.11 2.91
N LEU A 85 -5.86 11.96 2.26
CA LEU A 85 -6.29 10.73 2.92
C LEU A 85 -5.17 10.14 3.78
N ILE A 86 -3.94 10.25 3.32
CA ILE A 86 -2.77 9.80 4.08
C ILE A 86 -2.42 10.81 5.17
N GLY A 87 -2.74 12.10 4.97
CA GLY A 87 -2.39 13.18 5.87
C GLY A 87 -0.89 13.53 5.82
N PRO A 88 -0.40 14.36 6.76
CA PRO A 88 0.96 14.83 6.75
C PRO A 88 1.97 13.68 6.83
N ALA A 89 2.73 13.47 5.78
CA ALA A 89 3.79 12.45 5.69
C ALA A 89 4.93 12.97 4.80
N ARG A 90 6.16 12.54 5.06
CA ARG A 90 7.30 12.84 4.18
C ARG A 90 7.52 11.78 3.10
N LEU A 91 6.96 10.58 3.32
CA LEU A 91 7.03 9.47 2.37
C LEU A 91 5.86 8.51 2.64
N PHE A 92 5.30 7.94 1.59
CA PHE A 92 4.38 6.82 1.67
C PHE A 92 5.01 5.58 1.02
N HIS A 93 5.00 4.45 1.72
CA HIS A 93 5.49 3.18 1.19
C HIS A 93 4.32 2.23 0.94
N ALA A 94 3.97 2.03 -0.32
CA ALA A 94 2.96 1.07 -0.75
C ALA A 94 3.58 -0.34 -0.80
N THR A 95 3.09 -1.25 0.02
CA THR A 95 3.56 -2.64 0.12
C THR A 95 2.63 -3.64 -0.57
N ASP A 96 1.50 -3.20 -1.09
CA ASP A 96 0.58 -4.01 -1.90
C ASP A 96 0.76 -3.64 -3.39
N HIS A 97 0.02 -4.33 -4.27
CA HIS A 97 -0.02 -4.10 -5.73
C HIS A 97 -0.75 -2.82 -6.15
N LEU A 98 -0.99 -1.89 -5.23
CA LEU A 98 -1.77 -0.69 -5.46
C LEU A 98 -1.06 0.53 -4.88
N LEU A 99 -0.75 1.49 -5.74
CA LEU A 99 -0.22 2.79 -5.33
C LEU A 99 -1.31 3.85 -5.52
N PRO A 100 -1.81 4.48 -4.46
CA PRO A 100 -2.71 5.63 -4.58
C PRO A 100 -2.04 6.78 -5.35
N PRO A 101 -2.77 7.54 -6.19
CA PRO A 101 -2.21 8.69 -6.87
C PRO A 101 -1.94 9.81 -5.87
N PHE A 102 -0.69 10.27 -5.79
CA PHE A 102 -0.27 11.41 -4.99
C PHE A 102 0.21 12.55 -5.89
N ARG A 103 0.03 13.78 -5.41
CA ARG A 103 0.50 14.99 -6.11
C ARG A 103 1.78 15.53 -5.49
N ALA A 104 1.84 15.59 -4.19
CA ALA A 104 2.94 16.19 -3.43
C ALA A 104 3.68 15.19 -2.53
N LEU A 105 3.03 14.10 -2.14
CA LEU A 105 3.61 13.11 -1.25
C LEU A 105 4.52 12.15 -2.03
N PRO A 106 5.83 12.12 -1.76
CA PRO A 106 6.72 11.13 -2.34
C PRO A 106 6.29 9.71 -1.95
N ALA A 107 6.40 8.77 -2.90
CA ALA A 107 6.01 7.40 -2.65
C ALA A 107 7.08 6.40 -3.11
N VAL A 108 7.21 5.33 -2.33
CA VAL A 108 7.93 4.11 -2.71
C VAL A 108 6.89 3.02 -2.95
N PHE A 109 7.08 2.28 -4.02
CA PHE A 109 6.22 1.16 -4.38
C PHE A 109 7.02 -0.13 -4.42
N THR A 110 6.62 -1.13 -3.64
CA THR A 110 7.26 -2.45 -3.69
C THR A 110 6.59 -3.30 -4.76
N LEU A 111 7.31 -3.54 -5.85
CA LEU A 111 6.90 -4.47 -6.88
C LEU A 111 7.36 -5.89 -6.52
N HIS A 112 6.43 -6.74 -6.07
CA HIS A 112 6.75 -8.09 -5.60
C HIS A 112 7.10 -9.05 -6.73
N ASP A 113 6.34 -9.00 -7.83
CA ASP A 113 6.59 -9.82 -9.00
C ASP A 113 5.95 -9.21 -10.27
N LEU A 114 6.26 -9.80 -11.41
CA LEU A 114 5.69 -9.47 -12.71
C LEU A 114 5.01 -10.68 -13.36
N ILE A 115 4.63 -11.69 -12.57
CA ILE A 115 4.06 -12.94 -13.05
C ILE A 115 2.84 -12.68 -13.95
N PHE A 116 1.98 -11.73 -13.56
CA PHE A 116 0.79 -11.36 -14.34
C PHE A 116 1.10 -10.81 -15.75
N ARG A 117 2.32 -10.32 -15.99
CA ARG A 117 2.79 -9.86 -17.31
C ARG A 117 3.55 -10.94 -18.06
N LEU A 118 4.42 -11.69 -17.36
CA LEU A 118 5.30 -12.71 -17.95
C LEU A 118 4.55 -14.01 -18.23
N TYR A 119 3.61 -14.37 -17.37
CA TYR A 119 2.82 -15.61 -17.43
C TYR A 119 1.33 -15.29 -17.28
N PRO A 120 0.73 -14.59 -18.24
CA PRO A 120 -0.64 -14.07 -18.15
C PRO A 120 -1.70 -15.15 -17.98
N GLU A 121 -1.43 -16.38 -18.41
CA GLU A 121 -2.30 -17.56 -18.29
C GLU A 121 -2.46 -18.03 -16.84
N THR A 122 -1.55 -17.66 -15.94
CA THR A 122 -1.61 -18.05 -14.52
C THR A 122 -2.55 -17.16 -13.70
N HIS A 123 -3.07 -16.08 -14.27
CA HIS A 123 -3.91 -15.12 -13.59
C HIS A 123 -5.32 -15.08 -14.20
N MET A 124 -6.32 -14.91 -13.32
CA MET A 124 -7.68 -14.62 -13.77
C MET A 124 -7.69 -13.34 -14.61
N PRO A 125 -8.41 -13.29 -15.76
CA PRO A 125 -8.38 -12.17 -16.69
C PRO A 125 -8.67 -10.81 -16.04
N LEU A 126 -9.66 -10.76 -15.14
CA LEU A 126 -10.02 -9.53 -14.42
C LEU A 126 -8.90 -9.03 -13.51
N ASN A 127 -8.25 -9.94 -12.78
CA ASN A 127 -7.15 -9.57 -11.89
C ASN A 127 -5.92 -9.10 -12.69
N ARG A 128 -5.61 -9.77 -13.79
CA ARG A 128 -4.54 -9.38 -14.71
C ARG A 128 -4.78 -7.99 -15.28
N TRP A 129 -5.99 -7.73 -15.77
CA TRP A 129 -6.37 -6.41 -16.30
C TRP A 129 -6.20 -5.33 -15.23
N PHE A 130 -6.70 -5.57 -14.02
CA PHE A 130 -6.56 -4.64 -12.90
C PHE A 130 -5.10 -4.35 -12.56
N LEU A 131 -4.27 -5.39 -12.41
CA LEU A 131 -2.84 -5.23 -12.10
C LEU A 131 -2.09 -4.50 -13.20
N THR A 132 -2.43 -4.78 -14.48
CA THR A 132 -1.80 -4.09 -15.63
C THR A 132 -2.18 -2.61 -15.67
N LEU A 133 -3.43 -2.27 -15.37
CA LEU A 133 -3.92 -0.89 -15.37
C LEU A 133 -3.34 -0.08 -14.21
N MET A 134 -3.25 -0.68 -13.04
CA MET A 134 -2.85 0.02 -11.80
C MET A 134 -1.34 0.02 -11.55
N MET A 135 -0.57 -0.64 -12.41
CA MET A 135 0.89 -0.64 -12.25
C MET A 135 1.48 0.70 -12.67
N PRO A 136 2.31 1.32 -11.82
CA PRO A 136 3.08 2.50 -12.21
C PRO A 136 3.96 2.22 -13.44
N PRO A 137 4.25 3.22 -14.28
CA PRO A 137 5.16 3.04 -15.39
C PRO A 137 6.52 2.55 -14.88
N LEU A 138 6.95 1.41 -15.41
CA LEU A 138 8.27 0.87 -15.09
C LEU A 138 9.35 1.73 -15.74
N PRO A 139 10.49 1.98 -15.05
CA PRO A 139 11.62 2.64 -15.68
C PRO A 139 12.10 1.80 -16.88
N PRO A 140 12.62 2.43 -17.94
CA PRO A 140 13.19 1.71 -19.06
C PRO A 140 14.31 0.78 -18.57
N ALA A 141 14.34 -0.44 -19.11
CA ALA A 141 15.46 -1.34 -18.86
C ALA A 141 16.76 -0.66 -19.31
N ARG A 142 17.73 -0.61 -18.40
CA ARG A 142 19.09 -0.13 -18.71
C ARG A 142 19.91 -1.27 -19.27
#